data_64f786d3b24229f42f4a2bb434faa82f
#
_entry.id   64f786d3b24229f42f4a2bb434faa82f
#
_cell.length_a   1.000
_cell.length_b   1.000
_cell.length_c   1.000
_cell.angle_alpha   90.00
_cell.angle_beta   90.00
_cell.angle_gamma   90.00
#
_symmetry.space_group_name_H-M   'P 1'
#
loop_
_entity.id
_entity.type
_entity.pdbx_description
1 polymer ?
#
loop_
_entity_poly.entity_id
_entity_poly.type
_entity_poly.pdbx_seq_one_letter_code
_entity_poly.pdbx_strand_id
1 'polypeptide(L)'
;MQYGTTQALADVSFNLRSGEVVALVGPNGAGKSTLFKALAGLIRHTGDVYVAGQHCHHLDRKRLAYIPQTTDANITFPILVKDVVLAGRRRFGRIGMRVSVQDREAVTRCLEEVDLADKKEMQLSHLSGGQIQRVFIARAIAQDADVLLLDEAASGVDEKNTDALVNTFQHLASQGRAVLLSSHNISYVAKHFSRSLTLNVKLRGDGPSNEVLAPEKVVEIFSR
;
A
#
# COMPACT_ATOMS: atom_id res chain seq x y z
N MET A 1 9.91 17.01 -6.97
CA MET A 1 8.84 16.63 -7.90
C MET A 1 7.81 17.73 -7.96
N GLN A 2 7.32 18.10 -9.17
CA GLN A 2 6.50 19.30 -9.37
C GLN A 2 5.35 19.03 -10.33
N TYR A 3 4.14 19.53 -10.03
CA TYR A 3 2.99 19.54 -10.92
C TYR A 3 2.66 21.01 -11.28
N GLY A 4 2.96 21.42 -12.50
CA GLY A 4 2.87 22.83 -12.88
C GLY A 4 3.76 23.70 -11.97
N THR A 5 3.16 24.64 -11.26
CA THR A 5 3.84 25.51 -10.29
C THR A 5 3.90 24.95 -8.87
N THR A 6 3.19 23.84 -8.59
CA THR A 6 3.06 23.29 -7.24
C THR A 6 4.11 22.22 -6.99
N GLN A 7 4.97 22.43 -6.00
CA GLN A 7 5.91 21.43 -5.53
C GLN A 7 5.19 20.38 -4.69
N ALA A 8 5.13 19.14 -5.20
CA ALA A 8 4.46 18.03 -4.52
C ALA A 8 5.38 17.29 -3.56
N LEU A 9 6.66 17.16 -3.91
CA LEU A 9 7.69 16.50 -3.08
C LEU A 9 9.04 17.18 -3.28
N ALA A 10 9.82 17.30 -2.19
CA ALA A 10 11.18 17.78 -2.19
C ALA A 10 12.02 17.01 -1.16
N ASP A 11 13.17 16.49 -1.59
CA ASP A 11 14.20 15.91 -0.71
C ASP A 11 13.63 14.87 0.29
N VAL A 12 12.91 13.87 -0.21
CA VAL A 12 12.34 12.78 0.60
C VAL A 12 13.27 11.58 0.52
N SER A 13 13.87 11.22 1.66
CA SER A 13 14.73 10.04 1.79
C SER A 13 14.41 9.29 3.08
N PHE A 14 14.18 7.99 3.00
CA PHE A 14 13.94 7.11 4.14
C PHE A 14 14.26 5.67 3.77
N ASN A 15 14.31 4.80 4.77
CA ASN A 15 14.52 3.37 4.61
C ASN A 15 13.35 2.59 5.22
N LEU A 16 12.98 1.47 4.60
CA LEU A 16 12.10 0.46 5.17
C LEU A 16 12.87 -0.83 5.37
N ARG A 17 12.65 -1.51 6.48
CA ARG A 17 13.26 -2.80 6.77
C ARG A 17 12.30 -3.93 6.40
N SER A 18 12.85 -5.06 5.99
CA SER A 18 12.09 -6.29 5.87
C SER A 18 11.44 -6.63 7.23
N GLY A 19 10.18 -7.03 7.21
CA GLY A 19 9.44 -7.34 8.43
C GLY A 19 8.89 -6.11 9.18
N GLU A 20 8.88 -4.95 8.58
CA GLU A 20 8.45 -3.70 9.22
C GLU A 20 7.11 -3.20 8.66
N VAL A 21 6.24 -2.73 9.55
CA VAL A 21 5.04 -1.96 9.18
C VAL A 21 5.25 -0.51 9.61
N VAL A 22 5.23 0.41 8.65
CA VAL A 22 5.48 1.84 8.86
C VAL A 22 4.27 2.64 8.38
N ALA A 23 3.83 3.61 9.17
CA ALA A 23 2.77 4.52 8.78
C ALA A 23 3.34 5.84 8.22
N LEU A 24 2.80 6.32 7.10
CA LEU A 24 3.08 7.62 6.51
C LEU A 24 1.93 8.58 6.85
N VAL A 25 2.19 9.58 7.65
CA VAL A 25 1.20 10.55 8.13
C VAL A 25 1.47 11.94 7.56
N GLY A 26 0.43 12.68 7.28
CA GLY A 26 0.53 14.06 6.81
C GLY A 26 -0.82 14.62 6.36
N PRO A 27 -0.95 15.95 6.24
CA PRO A 27 -2.19 16.58 5.83
C PRO A 27 -2.61 16.18 4.41
N ASN A 28 -3.84 16.54 4.03
CA ASN A 28 -4.29 16.40 2.65
C ASN A 28 -3.43 17.32 1.76
N GLY A 29 -2.98 16.79 0.63
CA GLY A 29 -2.06 17.51 -0.25
C GLY A 29 -0.57 17.44 0.16
N ALA A 30 -0.22 16.76 1.25
CA ALA A 30 1.18 16.60 1.72
C ALA A 30 2.10 15.85 0.75
N GLY A 31 1.54 15.20 -0.29
CA GLY A 31 2.32 14.43 -1.27
C GLY A 31 2.36 12.93 -1.01
N LYS A 32 1.57 12.36 -0.07
CA LYS A 32 1.58 10.93 0.27
C LYS A 32 1.34 10.03 -0.94
N SER A 33 0.23 10.23 -1.65
CA SER A 33 -0.11 9.46 -2.87
C SER A 33 0.89 9.71 -4.00
N THR A 34 1.42 10.93 -4.09
CA THR A 34 2.48 11.26 -5.04
C THR A 34 3.76 10.47 -4.74
N LEU A 35 4.16 10.38 -3.47
CA LEU A 35 5.30 9.57 -3.04
C LEU A 35 5.09 8.09 -3.40
N PHE A 36 3.94 7.53 -3.08
CA PHE A 36 3.63 6.12 -3.40
C PHE A 36 3.64 5.86 -4.91
N LYS A 37 3.02 6.74 -5.71
CA LYS A 37 3.05 6.63 -7.18
C LYS A 37 4.47 6.77 -7.74
N ALA A 38 5.31 7.62 -7.15
CA ALA A 38 6.72 7.75 -7.53
C ALA A 38 7.51 6.48 -7.21
N LEU A 39 7.40 5.96 -5.97
CA LEU A 39 8.02 4.71 -5.56
C LEU A 39 7.56 3.53 -6.43
N ALA A 40 6.27 3.48 -6.76
CA ALA A 40 5.70 2.46 -7.65
C ALA A 40 6.08 2.63 -9.13
N GLY A 41 6.76 3.71 -9.52
CA GLY A 41 7.13 4.00 -10.90
C GLY A 41 5.98 4.39 -11.81
N LEU A 42 4.85 4.77 -11.24
CA LEU A 42 3.69 5.21 -11.99
C LEU A 42 3.84 6.65 -12.50
N ILE A 43 4.73 7.40 -11.89
CA ILE A 43 5.05 8.78 -12.27
C ILE A 43 6.56 8.99 -12.28
N ARG A 44 7.05 9.86 -13.18
CA ARG A 44 8.48 10.20 -13.26
C ARG A 44 8.91 11.01 -12.05
N HIS A 45 10.08 10.69 -11.51
CA HIS A 45 10.70 11.42 -10.39
C HIS A 45 12.22 11.50 -10.60
N THR A 46 12.86 12.39 -9.88
CA THR A 46 14.32 12.40 -9.66
C THR A 46 14.64 11.62 -8.38
N GLY A 47 15.85 11.10 -8.27
CA GLY A 47 16.29 10.26 -7.15
C GLY A 47 16.10 8.77 -7.44
N ASP A 48 16.60 7.95 -6.51
CA ASP A 48 16.77 6.52 -6.67
C ASP A 48 15.93 5.72 -5.68
N VAL A 49 15.43 4.58 -6.12
CA VAL A 49 14.69 3.62 -5.29
C VAL A 49 15.44 2.29 -5.32
N TYR A 50 15.72 1.74 -4.15
CA TYR A 50 16.35 0.43 -4.00
C TYR A 50 15.43 -0.52 -3.26
N VAL A 51 15.31 -1.77 -3.73
CA VAL A 51 14.61 -2.86 -3.04
C VAL A 51 15.58 -4.02 -2.89
N ALA A 52 15.80 -4.48 -1.66
CA ALA A 52 16.77 -5.52 -1.33
C ALA A 52 18.16 -5.26 -1.96
N GLY A 53 18.63 -4.01 -1.86
CA GLY A 53 19.95 -3.58 -2.37
C GLY A 53 20.04 -3.44 -3.89
N GLN A 54 18.98 -3.72 -4.64
CA GLN A 54 18.95 -3.59 -6.10
C GLN A 54 18.25 -2.29 -6.49
N HIS A 55 18.87 -1.54 -7.40
CA HIS A 55 18.29 -0.32 -7.96
C HIS A 55 17.04 -0.66 -8.79
N CYS A 56 15.91 -0.05 -8.45
CA CYS A 56 14.67 -0.26 -9.16
C CYS A 56 14.55 0.72 -10.33
N HIS A 57 14.88 0.28 -11.54
CA HIS A 57 14.49 0.99 -12.76
C HIS A 57 12.97 0.97 -12.95
N HIS A 58 12.44 1.95 -13.68
CA HIS A 58 10.99 2.10 -13.91
C HIS A 58 10.27 0.85 -14.42
N LEU A 59 11.00 -0.12 -15.00
CA LEU A 59 10.45 -1.36 -15.57
C LEU A 59 10.56 -2.58 -14.64
N ASP A 60 11.38 -2.54 -13.58
CA ASP A 60 11.68 -3.71 -12.73
C ASP A 60 11.01 -3.69 -11.35
N ARG A 61 9.99 -2.84 -11.17
CA ARG A 61 9.31 -2.67 -9.88
C ARG A 61 8.32 -3.79 -9.52
N LYS A 62 8.58 -5.01 -9.98
CA LYS A 62 7.75 -6.20 -9.67
C LYS A 62 7.75 -6.52 -8.18
N ARG A 63 8.82 -6.17 -7.49
CA ARG A 63 9.01 -6.39 -6.04
C ARG A 63 8.28 -5.38 -5.16
N LEU A 64 7.61 -4.39 -5.77
CA LEU A 64 6.87 -3.35 -5.08
C LEU A 64 5.44 -3.31 -5.60
N ALA A 65 4.47 -3.52 -4.71
CA ALA A 65 3.06 -3.45 -5.03
C ALA A 65 2.45 -2.15 -4.49
N TYR A 66 1.74 -1.43 -5.35
CA TYR A 66 0.97 -0.25 -4.97
C TYR A 66 -0.53 -0.58 -4.95
N ILE A 67 -1.14 -0.30 -3.82
CA ILE A 67 -2.57 -0.45 -3.58
C ILE A 67 -3.14 0.96 -3.42
N PRO A 68 -3.86 1.48 -4.44
CA PRO A 68 -4.45 2.80 -4.38
C PRO A 68 -5.63 2.83 -3.42
N GLN A 69 -6.07 4.03 -3.06
CA GLN A 69 -7.31 4.23 -2.32
C GLN A 69 -8.49 3.60 -3.09
N THR A 70 -9.34 2.87 -2.39
CA THR A 70 -10.44 2.10 -3.02
C THR A 70 -11.47 2.98 -3.73
N THR A 71 -11.59 4.26 -3.36
CA THR A 71 -12.45 5.24 -4.04
C THR A 71 -12.02 5.54 -5.49
N ASP A 72 -10.75 5.32 -5.81
CA ASP A 72 -10.19 5.52 -7.16
C ASP A 72 -10.43 4.32 -8.09
N ALA A 73 -10.88 3.19 -7.56
CA ALA A 73 -11.14 1.99 -8.35
C ALA A 73 -12.53 2.08 -9.02
N ASN A 74 -12.55 2.04 -10.35
CA ASN A 74 -13.82 1.90 -11.09
C ASN A 74 -14.33 0.46 -10.94
N ILE A 75 -15.14 0.22 -9.89
CA ILE A 75 -15.63 -1.10 -9.47
C ILE A 75 -16.88 -1.52 -10.26
N THR A 76 -17.35 -0.70 -11.19
CA THR A 76 -18.55 -0.99 -12.00
C THR A 76 -18.32 -2.10 -13.04
N PHE A 77 -17.08 -2.42 -13.36
CA PHE A 77 -16.75 -3.52 -14.26
C PHE A 77 -17.02 -4.87 -13.58
N PRO A 78 -17.75 -5.81 -14.23
CA PRO A 78 -18.12 -7.10 -13.64
C PRO A 78 -16.91 -8.07 -13.61
N ILE A 79 -15.94 -7.80 -12.75
CA ILE A 79 -14.75 -8.63 -12.53
C ILE A 79 -14.92 -9.49 -11.29
N LEU A 80 -14.49 -10.75 -11.34
CA LEU A 80 -14.52 -11.64 -10.20
C LEU A 80 -13.30 -11.41 -9.28
N VAL A 81 -13.49 -11.67 -8.00
CA VAL A 81 -12.43 -11.56 -6.98
C VAL A 81 -11.18 -12.34 -7.38
N LYS A 82 -11.34 -13.59 -7.80
CA LYS A 82 -10.22 -14.44 -8.26
C LYS A 82 -9.46 -13.82 -9.44
N ASP A 83 -10.13 -13.13 -10.35
CA ASP A 83 -9.50 -12.57 -11.55
C ASP A 83 -8.67 -11.32 -11.20
N VAL A 84 -9.12 -10.54 -10.20
CA VAL A 84 -8.33 -9.42 -9.66
C VAL A 84 -7.05 -9.93 -9.04
N VAL A 85 -7.12 -10.98 -8.21
CA VAL A 85 -5.92 -11.57 -7.57
C VAL A 85 -5.02 -12.23 -8.60
N LEU A 86 -5.58 -12.94 -9.57
CA LEU A 86 -4.84 -13.56 -10.67
C LEU A 86 -4.04 -12.53 -11.49
N ALA A 87 -4.55 -11.30 -11.62
CA ALA A 87 -3.83 -10.23 -12.31
C ALA A 87 -2.48 -9.92 -11.65
N GLY A 88 -2.33 -10.12 -10.33
CA GLY A 88 -1.06 -10.00 -9.62
C GLY A 88 -0.01 -11.02 -10.08
N ARG A 89 -0.42 -12.24 -10.45
CA ARG A 89 0.45 -13.30 -10.94
C ARG A 89 0.94 -13.11 -12.37
N ARG A 90 0.21 -12.30 -13.16
CA ARG A 90 0.53 -12.12 -14.58
C ARG A 90 1.75 -11.22 -14.75
N ARG A 91 2.85 -11.81 -15.19
CA ARG A 91 4.02 -11.05 -15.63
C ARG A 91 3.69 -10.32 -16.93
N PHE A 92 4.15 -9.08 -17.06
CA PHE A 92 4.11 -8.34 -18.34
C PHE A 92 4.64 -9.24 -19.47
N GLY A 93 3.87 -9.38 -20.57
CA GLY A 93 4.23 -10.23 -21.72
C GLY A 93 3.54 -11.60 -21.77
N ARG A 94 2.79 -12.01 -20.76
CA ARG A 94 2.00 -13.25 -20.77
C ARG A 94 0.51 -13.05 -21.07
N ILE A 95 0.17 -12.05 -21.84
CA ILE A 95 -1.22 -11.79 -22.28
C ILE A 95 -1.64 -12.94 -23.20
N GLY A 96 -2.79 -13.59 -22.91
CA GLY A 96 -3.34 -14.68 -23.71
C GLY A 96 -2.91 -16.10 -23.32
N MET A 97 -1.99 -16.27 -22.35
CA MET A 97 -1.64 -17.60 -21.85
C MET A 97 -2.75 -18.17 -20.96
N ARG A 98 -2.98 -19.49 -21.07
CA ARG A 98 -3.93 -20.21 -20.21
C ARG A 98 -3.50 -20.13 -18.74
N VAL A 99 -4.46 -19.95 -17.84
CA VAL A 99 -4.25 -19.99 -16.38
C VAL A 99 -3.86 -21.40 -15.98
N SER A 100 -2.70 -21.56 -15.37
CA SER A 100 -2.22 -22.86 -14.89
C SER A 100 -2.97 -23.30 -13.61
N VAL A 101 -2.87 -24.57 -13.28
CA VAL A 101 -3.38 -25.11 -11.99
C VAL A 101 -2.66 -24.40 -10.82
N GLN A 102 -1.34 -24.22 -10.93
CA GLN A 102 -0.50 -23.54 -9.94
C GLN A 102 -0.93 -22.09 -9.71
N ASP A 103 -1.36 -21.37 -10.78
CA ASP A 103 -1.86 -20.00 -10.61
C ASP A 103 -3.19 -19.98 -9.83
N ARG A 104 -4.09 -20.93 -10.09
CA ARG A 104 -5.38 -21.04 -9.36
C ARG A 104 -5.17 -21.36 -7.89
N GLU A 105 -4.27 -22.29 -7.59
CA GLU A 105 -3.90 -22.63 -6.21
C GLU A 105 -3.27 -21.42 -5.48
N ALA A 106 -2.37 -20.70 -6.15
CA ALA A 106 -1.76 -19.50 -5.60
C ALA A 106 -2.81 -18.42 -5.30
N VAL A 107 -3.78 -18.20 -6.20
CA VAL A 107 -4.90 -17.27 -5.98
C VAL A 107 -5.71 -17.67 -4.74
N THR A 108 -6.01 -18.97 -4.60
CA THR A 108 -6.75 -19.46 -3.43
C THR A 108 -5.96 -19.20 -2.14
N ARG A 109 -4.67 -19.54 -2.08
CA ARG A 109 -3.81 -19.26 -0.92
C ARG A 109 -3.75 -17.76 -0.59
N CYS A 110 -3.59 -16.89 -1.59
CA CYS A 110 -3.57 -15.44 -1.36
C CYS A 110 -4.91 -14.91 -0.80
N LEU A 111 -6.04 -15.51 -1.19
CA LEU A 111 -7.35 -15.16 -0.66
C LEU A 111 -7.56 -15.72 0.76
N GLU A 112 -7.01 -16.88 1.09
CA GLU A 112 -6.98 -17.43 2.45
C GLU A 112 -6.20 -16.51 3.41
N GLU A 113 -5.05 -15.98 2.99
CA GLU A 113 -4.24 -15.04 3.79
C GLU A 113 -4.99 -13.74 4.18
N VAL A 114 -6.03 -13.39 3.44
CA VAL A 114 -6.85 -12.18 3.69
C VAL A 114 -8.29 -12.51 4.10
N ASP A 115 -8.59 -13.78 4.41
CA ASP A 115 -9.91 -14.26 4.85
C ASP A 115 -11.05 -13.96 3.85
N LEU A 116 -10.81 -14.28 2.56
CA LEU A 116 -11.77 -14.08 1.46
C LEU A 116 -11.86 -15.27 0.50
N ALA A 117 -11.39 -16.45 0.88
CA ALA A 117 -11.40 -17.61 0.00
C ALA A 117 -12.82 -18.06 -0.41
N ASP A 118 -13.81 -17.89 0.47
CA ASP A 118 -15.23 -18.16 0.23
C ASP A 118 -15.86 -17.23 -0.81
N LYS A 119 -15.24 -16.08 -1.08
CA LYS A 119 -15.73 -15.02 -1.97
C LYS A 119 -15.06 -14.99 -3.35
N LYS A 120 -14.20 -15.98 -3.65
CA LYS A 120 -13.40 -16.01 -4.88
C LYS A 120 -14.21 -15.92 -6.17
N GLU A 121 -15.43 -16.46 -6.19
CA GLU A 121 -16.33 -16.45 -7.35
C GLU A 121 -17.30 -15.25 -7.35
N MET A 122 -17.27 -14.39 -6.34
CA MET A 122 -18.11 -13.20 -6.28
C MET A 122 -17.57 -12.09 -7.19
N GLN A 123 -18.47 -11.22 -7.66
CA GLN A 123 -18.09 -9.99 -8.32
C GLN A 123 -17.52 -8.99 -7.29
N LEU A 124 -16.48 -8.27 -7.67
CA LEU A 124 -15.84 -7.26 -6.82
C LEU A 124 -16.83 -6.20 -6.33
N SER A 125 -17.79 -5.81 -7.18
CA SER A 125 -18.84 -4.84 -6.86
C SER A 125 -19.81 -5.27 -5.75
N HIS A 126 -19.84 -6.56 -5.40
CA HIS A 126 -20.71 -7.07 -4.33
C HIS A 126 -19.99 -7.11 -2.95
N LEU A 127 -18.74 -6.66 -2.89
CA LEU A 127 -17.96 -6.65 -1.67
C LEU A 127 -18.06 -5.29 -0.95
N SER A 128 -17.91 -5.31 0.38
CA SER A 128 -17.72 -4.07 1.16
C SER A 128 -16.36 -3.42 0.85
N GLY A 129 -16.20 -2.11 1.13
CA GLY A 129 -14.95 -1.40 0.90
C GLY A 129 -13.74 -2.06 1.55
N GLY A 130 -13.88 -2.54 2.80
CA GLY A 130 -12.82 -3.27 3.50
C GLY A 130 -12.50 -4.64 2.87
N GLN A 131 -13.51 -5.32 2.32
CA GLN A 131 -13.29 -6.56 1.58
C GLN A 131 -12.58 -6.30 0.25
N ILE A 132 -12.97 -5.27 -0.48
CA ILE A 132 -12.30 -4.85 -1.73
C ILE A 132 -10.83 -4.55 -1.46
N GLN A 133 -10.53 -3.84 -0.39
CA GLN A 133 -9.16 -3.56 0.01
C GLN A 133 -8.37 -4.83 0.28
N ARG A 134 -8.94 -5.81 0.99
CA ARG A 134 -8.31 -7.12 1.21
C ARG A 134 -8.09 -7.88 -0.11
N VAL A 135 -8.97 -7.76 -1.09
CA VAL A 135 -8.73 -8.32 -2.45
C VAL A 135 -7.52 -7.68 -3.12
N PHE A 136 -7.33 -6.35 -3.01
CA PHE A 136 -6.13 -5.71 -3.55
C PHE A 136 -4.86 -6.09 -2.79
N ILE A 137 -4.95 -6.35 -1.49
CA ILE A 137 -3.83 -6.91 -0.71
C ILE A 137 -3.50 -8.33 -1.22
N ALA A 138 -4.50 -9.19 -1.40
CA ALA A 138 -4.31 -10.54 -1.97
C ALA A 138 -3.67 -10.49 -3.37
N ARG A 139 -4.05 -9.52 -4.20
CA ARG A 139 -3.39 -9.28 -5.49
C ARG A 139 -1.92 -8.91 -5.33
N ALA A 140 -1.58 -8.08 -4.34
CA ALA A 140 -0.19 -7.70 -4.07
C ALA A 140 0.64 -8.88 -3.54
N ILE A 141 0.04 -9.74 -2.71
CA ILE A 141 0.63 -11.02 -2.28
C ILE A 141 0.88 -11.92 -3.49
N ALA A 142 -0.10 -12.05 -4.37
CA ALA A 142 0.02 -12.85 -5.60
C ALA A 142 1.11 -12.35 -6.56
N GLN A 143 1.45 -11.07 -6.51
CA GLN A 143 2.57 -10.47 -7.25
C GLN A 143 3.92 -10.88 -6.69
N ASP A 144 3.97 -11.46 -5.47
CA ASP A 144 5.19 -11.79 -4.72
C ASP A 144 6.05 -10.55 -4.45
N ALA A 145 5.40 -9.47 -4.02
CA ALA A 145 6.05 -8.20 -3.72
C ALA A 145 6.72 -8.23 -2.34
N ASP A 146 7.95 -7.70 -2.28
CA ASP A 146 8.67 -7.51 -1.01
C ASP A 146 8.19 -6.28 -0.23
N VAL A 147 7.70 -5.28 -0.99
CA VAL A 147 7.24 -4.01 -0.43
C VAL A 147 5.80 -3.76 -0.85
N LEU A 148 4.93 -3.50 0.12
CA LEU A 148 3.55 -3.10 -0.10
C LEU A 148 3.38 -1.63 0.25
N LEU A 149 2.87 -0.85 -0.70
CA LEU A 149 2.50 0.56 -0.52
C LEU A 149 0.97 0.66 -0.53
N LEU A 150 0.38 1.04 0.61
CA LEU A 150 -1.09 1.10 0.76
C LEU A 150 -1.52 2.56 0.96
N ASP A 151 -2.17 3.11 -0.04
CA ASP A 151 -2.66 4.49 0.02
C ASP A 151 -4.02 4.55 0.70
N GLU A 152 -4.08 5.27 1.84
CA GLU A 152 -5.26 5.41 2.70
C GLU A 152 -5.93 4.07 3.07
N ALA A 153 -5.12 3.10 3.50
CA ALA A 153 -5.53 1.73 3.76
C ALA A 153 -6.67 1.55 4.77
N ALA A 154 -6.93 2.51 5.63
CA ALA A 154 -7.95 2.43 6.67
C ALA A 154 -9.05 3.50 6.52
N SER A 155 -9.11 4.24 5.39
CA SER A 155 -10.14 5.27 5.22
C SER A 155 -11.50 4.62 4.91
N GLY A 156 -12.52 4.99 5.70
CA GLY A 156 -13.88 4.47 5.52
C GLY A 156 -14.11 3.04 6.03
N VAL A 157 -13.18 2.49 6.79
CA VAL A 157 -13.30 1.18 7.44
C VAL A 157 -13.72 1.39 8.89
N ASP A 158 -14.71 0.64 9.37
CA ASP A 158 -15.12 0.65 10.77
C ASP A 158 -14.03 0.09 11.71
N GLU A 159 -14.13 0.36 13.03
CA GLU A 159 -13.11 -0.05 14.00
C GLU A 159 -12.82 -1.55 13.99
N LYS A 160 -13.84 -2.41 13.86
CA LYS A 160 -13.68 -3.87 13.86
C LYS A 160 -12.92 -4.36 12.63
N ASN A 161 -13.21 -3.79 11.47
CA ASN A 161 -12.51 -4.12 10.22
C ASN A 161 -11.10 -3.52 10.18
N THR A 162 -10.87 -2.45 10.92
CA THR A 162 -9.56 -1.79 11.07
C THR A 162 -8.56 -2.71 11.77
N ASP A 163 -8.93 -3.34 12.90
CA ASP A 163 -8.07 -4.28 13.62
C ASP A 163 -7.72 -5.51 12.77
N ALA A 164 -8.67 -6.01 11.97
CA ALA A 164 -8.41 -7.11 11.03
C ALA A 164 -7.38 -6.73 9.96
N LEU A 165 -7.43 -5.49 9.45
CA LEU A 165 -6.42 -5.00 8.50
C LEU A 165 -5.04 -4.85 9.15
N VAL A 166 -4.96 -4.31 10.38
CA VAL A 166 -3.69 -4.23 11.13
C VAL A 166 -3.08 -5.60 11.30
N ASN A 167 -3.87 -6.60 11.71
CA ASN A 167 -3.41 -7.98 11.86
C ASN A 167 -2.90 -8.55 10.52
N THR A 168 -3.58 -8.25 9.42
CA THR A 168 -3.12 -8.64 8.08
C THR A 168 -1.77 -8.01 7.75
N PHE A 169 -1.56 -6.72 8.04
CA PHE A 169 -0.28 -6.05 7.79
C PHE A 169 0.84 -6.62 8.65
N GLN A 170 0.57 -6.89 9.93
CA GLN A 170 1.54 -7.51 10.85
C GLN A 170 1.89 -8.93 10.42
N HIS A 171 0.90 -9.70 9.96
CA HIS A 171 1.14 -11.03 9.40
C HIS A 171 2.03 -10.97 8.16
N LEU A 172 1.76 -10.07 7.22
CA LEU A 172 2.60 -9.89 6.02
C LEU A 172 4.03 -9.46 6.39
N ALA A 173 4.19 -8.60 7.38
CA ALA A 173 5.49 -8.21 7.90
C ALA A 173 6.23 -9.40 8.53
N SER A 174 5.55 -10.23 9.34
CA SER A 174 6.15 -11.43 9.92
C SER A 174 6.68 -12.43 8.89
N GLN A 175 6.15 -12.38 7.65
CA GLN A 175 6.65 -13.13 6.50
C GLN A 175 7.83 -12.46 5.79
N GLY A 176 8.38 -11.37 6.33
CA GLY A 176 9.53 -10.66 5.79
C GLY A 176 9.20 -9.55 4.78
N ARG A 177 7.93 -9.22 4.55
CA ARG A 177 7.54 -8.10 3.68
C ARG A 177 7.66 -6.77 4.43
N ALA A 178 8.00 -5.69 3.72
CA ALA A 178 7.91 -4.34 4.25
C ALA A 178 6.56 -3.73 3.86
N VAL A 179 5.86 -3.13 4.82
CA VAL A 179 4.57 -2.49 4.59
C VAL A 179 4.66 -1.01 4.91
N LEU A 180 4.36 -0.15 3.94
CA LEU A 180 4.22 1.29 4.12
C LEU A 180 2.78 1.68 3.80
N LEU A 181 2.07 2.15 4.81
CA LEU A 181 0.68 2.59 4.64
C LEU A 181 0.52 4.08 4.89
N SER A 182 -0.28 4.78 4.11
CA SER A 182 -0.65 6.15 4.41
C SER A 182 -1.93 6.22 5.24
N SER A 183 -1.96 7.18 6.16
CA SER A 183 -3.15 7.48 6.97
C SER A 183 -3.19 8.97 7.32
N HIS A 184 -4.39 9.51 7.44
CA HIS A 184 -4.62 10.85 8.02
C HIS A 184 -5.11 10.78 9.47
N ASN A 185 -5.41 9.58 9.99
CA ASN A 185 -5.87 9.38 11.36
C ASN A 185 -4.67 9.14 12.29
N ILE A 186 -4.22 10.21 12.95
CA ILE A 186 -3.06 10.22 13.84
C ILE A 186 -3.26 9.29 15.04
N SER A 187 -4.44 9.34 15.67
CA SER A 187 -4.74 8.53 16.85
C SER A 187 -4.69 7.04 16.55
N TYR A 188 -5.23 6.65 15.39
CA TYR A 188 -5.15 5.29 14.88
C TYR A 188 -3.71 4.85 14.67
N VAL A 189 -2.92 5.69 14.00
CA VAL A 189 -1.51 5.38 13.71
C VAL A 189 -0.71 5.25 15.01
N ALA A 190 -0.86 6.18 15.94
CA ALA A 190 -0.14 6.16 17.22
C ALA A 190 -0.48 4.91 18.07
N LYS A 191 -1.70 4.40 17.94
CA LYS A 191 -2.16 3.20 18.66
C LYS A 191 -1.61 1.90 18.08
N HIS A 192 -1.50 1.78 16.75
CA HIS A 192 -1.31 0.50 16.08
C HIS A 192 0.08 0.30 15.46
N PHE A 193 0.86 1.37 15.21
CA PHE A 193 2.14 1.27 14.53
C PHE A 193 3.27 1.86 15.37
N SER A 194 4.36 1.09 15.50
CA SER A 194 5.52 1.48 16.30
C SER A 194 6.36 2.58 15.67
N ARG A 195 6.40 2.66 14.33
CA ARG A 195 7.16 3.65 13.58
C ARG A 195 6.29 4.40 12.60
N SER A 196 6.53 5.70 12.51
CA SER A 196 5.84 6.58 11.57
C SER A 196 6.80 7.51 10.85
N LEU A 197 6.46 7.81 9.61
CA LEU A 197 7.02 8.88 8.80
C LEU A 197 6.01 10.02 8.77
N THR A 198 6.47 11.25 8.91
CA THR A 198 5.60 12.42 8.75
C THR A 198 6.03 13.21 7.53
N LEU A 199 5.06 13.52 6.65
CA LEU A 199 5.27 14.15 5.36
C LEU A 199 4.44 15.43 5.24
N ASN A 200 5.10 16.50 4.79
CA ASN A 200 4.46 17.69 4.26
C ASN A 200 5.40 18.28 3.21
N VAL A 201 5.23 17.90 1.93
CA VAL A 201 6.12 18.17 0.80
C VAL A 201 7.52 17.59 1.00
N LYS A 202 8.07 17.70 2.21
CA LYS A 202 9.33 17.09 2.68
C LYS A 202 9.04 16.09 3.78
N LEU A 203 9.98 15.17 4.00
CA LEU A 203 9.96 14.36 5.21
C LEU A 203 10.19 15.28 6.42
N ARG A 204 9.29 15.23 7.40
CA ARG A 204 9.32 16.07 8.60
C ARG A 204 9.75 15.30 9.83
N GLY A 205 9.53 13.98 9.83
CA GLY A 205 9.95 13.09 10.90
C GLY A 205 10.00 11.64 10.44
N ASP A 206 10.87 10.86 11.05
CA ASP A 206 11.04 9.43 10.89
C ASP A 206 11.48 8.85 12.24
N GLY A 207 10.68 8.01 12.85
CA GLY A 207 11.00 7.42 14.15
C GLY A 207 9.80 6.78 14.85
N PRO A 208 9.93 6.51 16.17
CA PRO A 208 8.85 5.97 16.97
C PRO A 208 7.59 6.82 16.88
N SER A 209 6.44 6.17 16.66
CA SER A 209 5.17 6.88 16.42
C SER A 209 4.78 7.83 17.56
N ASN A 210 5.04 7.45 18.82
CA ASN A 210 4.79 8.28 19.97
C ASN A 210 5.65 9.57 20.02
N GLU A 211 6.83 9.55 19.38
CA GLU A 211 7.73 10.71 19.35
C GLU A 211 7.44 11.64 18.15
N VAL A 212 7.23 11.05 16.96
CA VAL A 212 7.02 11.83 15.72
C VAL A 212 5.59 12.35 15.59
N LEU A 213 4.64 11.73 16.31
CA LEU A 213 3.23 12.13 16.37
C LEU A 213 2.87 12.82 17.71
N ALA A 214 3.86 13.29 18.47
CA ALA A 214 3.61 14.13 19.65
C ALA A 214 2.82 15.39 19.27
N PRO A 215 1.89 15.87 20.14
CA PRO A 215 0.97 16.95 19.79
C PRO A 215 1.66 18.20 19.21
N GLU A 216 2.81 18.59 19.77
CA GLU A 216 3.57 19.76 19.33
C GLU A 216 4.07 19.59 17.88
N LYS A 217 4.60 18.41 17.55
CA LYS A 217 5.08 18.10 16.18
C LYS A 217 3.94 17.98 15.18
N VAL A 218 2.80 17.43 15.61
CA VAL A 218 1.61 17.34 14.77
C VAL A 218 1.13 18.72 14.36
N VAL A 219 1.07 19.66 15.29
CA VAL A 219 0.69 21.06 14.98
C VAL A 219 1.64 21.63 13.93
N GLU A 220 2.95 21.44 14.08
CA GLU A 220 3.95 21.92 13.10
C GLU A 220 3.78 21.31 11.70
N ILE A 221 3.50 20.00 11.63
CA ILE A 221 3.34 19.28 10.36
C ILE A 221 2.06 19.69 9.63
N PHE A 222 0.98 19.98 10.38
CA PHE A 222 -0.33 20.29 9.84
C PHE A 222 -0.60 21.80 9.73
N SER A 223 0.19 22.67 10.38
CA SER A 223 0.18 24.11 10.11
C SER A 223 0.82 24.38 8.73
N ARG A 224 0.09 25.15 7.93
CA ARG A 224 0.54 25.56 6.56
C ARG A 224 1.62 26.63 6.64
#